data_6e6ce54de8700e62518b2219ce407487
#
_entry.id   6e6ce54de8700e62518b2219ce407487
#
_cell.length_a   1.000
_cell.length_b   1.000
_cell.length_c   1.000
_cell.angle_alpha   90.00
_cell.angle_beta   90.00
_cell.angle_gamma   90.00
#
_symmetry.space_group_name_H-M   'P 1'
#
loop_
_entity.id
_entity.type
_entity.pdbx_description
1 polymer ?
#
loop_
_entity_poly.entity_id
_entity_poly.type
_entity_poly.pdbx_seq_one_letter_code
_entity_poly.pdbx_strand_id
1 'polypeptide(L)'
;LYPDYNNTVEVSYTLVDGTKETRVENEVYRIYAPGIHTETNGTAAQHHAMFETEVKKVAPEFKDRLYFINNFLPSGGNVARTTWNNPMGGALEWVYYPQNAVIDTAGDVRWYMFVSPIYDPENIYKSGIMMGFHQADDGFLTFGYGQRYAKYDLMGREVFNRRLPAGYADFSHAMDPAQNGHYFLRVSSADLRRADEKRVHTVRDVIIEVDQNGTVVDEWRLFDILDPYRDNVIKAMDQGAVCLNVDASKSGQTLSAEELAKMDTNNQFGDIAGVGPGRNWAHVNSVDYDPSDDSIIISSRHQSALIKIGRDKKVKWIVGSHEGWKKEFQDKLLTPIDKNGKPLKCEGSKCEGGFDWTWTQHTAWKIDELSKGDIVYVSVFDNGDGRAFVQPEDQNEKYSRAVVYKIDQKAMTVEQVWEYGKERSHELYSPITSSV
;
A
#
# COMPACT_ATOMS: atom_id res chain seq x y z
N LEU A 1 -21.30 19.18 -2.02
CA LEU A 1 -22.53 19.37 -2.77
C LEU A 1 -23.15 18.01 -3.08
N TYR A 2 -24.46 17.90 -3.00
CA TYR A 2 -25.17 16.67 -3.40
C TYR A 2 -25.18 16.55 -4.90
N PRO A 3 -24.83 15.40 -5.47
CA PRO A 3 -24.87 15.16 -6.90
C PRO A 3 -26.33 15.11 -7.41
N ASP A 4 -26.51 15.46 -8.67
CA ASP A 4 -27.83 15.58 -9.33
C ASP A 4 -28.84 16.44 -8.55
N TYR A 5 -28.37 17.53 -7.98
CA TYR A 5 -29.12 18.38 -7.08
C TYR A 5 -28.75 19.85 -7.19
N ASN A 6 -29.75 20.73 -7.05
CA ASN A 6 -29.54 22.17 -6.91
C ASN A 6 -29.20 22.51 -5.47
N ASN A 7 -27.93 22.57 -5.16
CA ASN A 7 -27.45 22.91 -3.83
C ASN A 7 -27.57 24.42 -3.56
N THR A 8 -27.97 24.75 -2.34
CA THR A 8 -27.89 26.11 -1.83
C THR A 8 -26.65 26.20 -0.92
N VAL A 9 -25.74 27.09 -1.23
CA VAL A 9 -24.51 27.32 -0.48
C VAL A 9 -24.56 28.72 0.11
N GLU A 10 -24.52 28.81 1.42
CA GLU A 10 -24.42 30.08 2.16
C GLU A 10 -22.97 30.25 2.60
N VAL A 11 -22.36 31.34 2.21
CA VAL A 11 -20.98 31.68 2.55
C VAL A 11 -20.97 32.92 3.43
N SER A 12 -20.46 32.79 4.64
CA SER A 12 -20.17 33.90 5.53
C SER A 12 -18.67 34.11 5.63
N TYR A 13 -18.21 35.31 5.40
CA TYR A 13 -16.80 35.62 5.55
C TYR A 13 -16.59 36.95 6.29
N THR A 14 -15.50 37.01 7.02
CA THR A 14 -15.12 38.19 7.78
C THR A 14 -13.97 38.89 7.08
N LEU A 15 -14.19 40.11 6.65
CA LEU A 15 -13.13 40.97 6.14
C LEU A 15 -12.38 41.58 7.33
N VAL A 16 -11.08 41.41 7.35
CA VAL A 16 -10.18 42.07 8.30
C VAL A 16 -9.35 43.07 7.49
N ASP A 17 -9.70 44.35 7.61
CA ASP A 17 -8.86 45.39 7.03
C ASP A 17 -7.73 45.80 8.03
N GLY A 18 -6.74 46.54 7.54
CA GLY A 18 -5.60 47.01 8.33
C GLY A 18 -5.98 47.97 9.48
N THR A 19 -7.27 48.37 9.60
CA THR A 19 -7.81 49.28 10.62
C THR A 19 -8.45 48.55 11.82
N LYS A 20 -8.53 47.21 11.75
CA LYS A 20 -9.22 46.31 12.69
C LYS A 20 -10.76 46.37 12.62
N GLU A 21 -11.33 46.97 11.61
CA GLU A 21 -12.76 46.81 11.35
C GLU A 21 -13.01 45.39 10.78
N THR A 22 -13.94 44.69 11.39
CA THR A 22 -14.42 43.40 10.92
C THR A 22 -15.79 43.56 10.28
N ARG A 23 -15.91 43.18 9.04
CA ARG A 23 -17.17 43.16 8.31
C ARG A 23 -17.54 41.74 7.95
N VAL A 24 -18.73 41.32 8.33
CA VAL A 24 -19.27 40.03 7.93
C VAL A 24 -20.15 40.24 6.70
N GLU A 25 -19.81 39.52 5.63
CA GLU A 25 -20.62 39.47 4.43
C GLU A 25 -21.22 38.08 4.27
N ASN A 26 -22.46 38.02 3.82
CA ASN A 26 -23.16 36.77 3.55
C ASN A 26 -23.54 36.73 2.09
N GLU A 27 -23.19 35.65 1.43
CA GLU A 27 -23.57 35.39 0.03
C GLU A 27 -24.25 34.04 -0.10
N VAL A 28 -25.25 33.98 -0.95
CA VAL A 28 -26.01 32.75 -1.21
C VAL A 28 -25.84 32.36 -2.67
N TYR A 29 -25.33 31.19 -2.89
CA TYR A 29 -25.15 30.62 -4.23
C TYR A 29 -26.10 29.44 -4.43
N ARG A 30 -26.65 29.32 -5.64
CA ARG A 30 -27.32 28.11 -6.07
C ARG A 30 -26.45 27.41 -7.12
N ILE A 31 -26.02 26.19 -6.77
CA ILE A 31 -25.09 25.44 -7.60
C ILE A 31 -25.73 24.09 -7.91
N TYR A 32 -26.03 23.84 -9.17
CA TYR A 32 -26.36 22.50 -9.61
C TYR A 32 -25.07 21.67 -9.69
N ALA A 33 -25.00 20.63 -8.89
CA ALA A 33 -23.95 19.62 -9.03
C ALA A 33 -24.48 18.53 -9.95
N PRO A 34 -23.80 18.23 -11.07
CA PRO A 34 -24.21 17.14 -11.93
C PRO A 34 -24.16 15.80 -11.19
N GLY A 35 -24.90 14.83 -11.69
CA GLY A 35 -24.84 13.45 -11.20
C GLY A 35 -23.44 12.86 -11.33
N ILE A 36 -23.19 11.82 -10.58
CA ILE A 36 -21.93 11.07 -10.64
C ILE A 36 -21.85 10.39 -12.00
N HIS A 37 -20.82 10.74 -12.77
CA HIS A 37 -20.55 10.15 -14.06
C HIS A 37 -19.38 9.21 -13.96
N THR A 38 -19.57 7.97 -14.41
CA THR A 38 -18.45 7.06 -14.67
C THR A 38 -18.36 6.83 -16.15
N GLU A 39 -17.21 7.17 -16.74
CA GLU A 39 -16.93 6.81 -18.14
C GLU A 39 -16.59 5.33 -18.19
N THR A 40 -17.36 4.57 -18.95
CA THR A 40 -17.04 3.20 -19.27
C THR A 40 -16.67 3.10 -20.74
N ASN A 41 -15.45 2.65 -21.03
CA ASN A 41 -14.97 2.28 -22.37
C ASN A 41 -15.01 3.39 -23.43
N GLY A 42 -14.74 4.64 -23.08
CA GLY A 42 -14.74 5.75 -24.03
C GLY A 42 -16.11 6.07 -24.63
N THR A 43 -17.18 5.49 -24.12
CA THR A 43 -18.55 5.88 -24.45
C THR A 43 -19.04 6.97 -23.51
N ALA A 44 -20.04 7.74 -23.95
CA ALA A 44 -20.60 8.84 -23.18
C ALA A 44 -20.84 8.46 -21.71
N ALA A 45 -20.50 9.39 -20.83
CA ALA A 45 -20.68 9.26 -19.39
C ALA A 45 -22.05 8.66 -19.04
N GLN A 46 -22.05 7.54 -18.34
CA GLN A 46 -23.26 6.99 -17.79
C GLN A 46 -23.37 7.42 -16.32
N HIS A 47 -24.56 7.84 -15.91
CA HIS A 47 -24.85 8.07 -14.51
C HIS A 47 -24.88 6.73 -13.79
N HIS A 48 -23.93 6.52 -12.89
CA HIS A 48 -23.93 5.37 -11.99
C HIS A 48 -23.98 5.85 -10.53
N ALA A 49 -24.75 5.16 -9.72
CA ALA A 49 -24.45 5.14 -8.30
C ALA A 49 -22.98 4.69 -8.15
N MET A 50 -22.16 5.45 -7.43
CA MET A 50 -20.74 5.17 -7.33
C MET A 50 -20.52 3.78 -6.67
N PHE A 51 -21.30 3.48 -5.65
CA PHE A 51 -21.41 2.18 -4.97
C PHE A 51 -22.65 2.21 -4.07
N GLU A 52 -23.17 1.05 -3.75
CA GLU A 52 -24.25 0.91 -2.76
C GLU A 52 -23.65 0.85 -1.35
N THR A 53 -24.29 1.53 -0.42
CA THR A 53 -23.91 1.55 0.98
C THR A 53 -25.05 1.00 1.84
N GLU A 54 -24.72 0.17 2.81
CA GLU A 54 -25.65 -0.29 3.83
C GLU A 54 -25.07 0.06 5.22
N VAL A 55 -25.74 0.96 5.92
CA VAL A 55 -25.34 1.38 7.27
C VAL A 55 -25.90 0.40 8.29
N LYS A 56 -25.06 -0.44 8.86
CA LYS A 56 -25.46 -1.42 9.89
C LYS A 56 -25.54 -0.78 11.28
N LYS A 57 -24.57 0.07 11.61
CA LYS A 57 -24.45 0.70 12.91
C LYS A 57 -23.51 1.90 12.83
N VAL A 58 -23.87 2.97 13.53
CA VAL A 58 -23.02 4.13 13.75
C VAL A 58 -22.89 4.33 15.24
N ALA A 59 -21.66 4.30 15.76
CA ALA A 59 -21.40 4.68 17.15
C ALA A 59 -21.53 6.20 17.28
N PRO A 60 -22.09 6.70 18.40
CA PRO A 60 -22.36 8.13 18.57
C PRO A 60 -21.16 9.05 18.36
N GLU A 61 -19.98 8.59 18.75
CA GLU A 61 -18.71 9.31 18.60
C GLU A 61 -18.23 9.44 17.14
N PHE A 62 -18.81 8.66 16.23
CA PHE A 62 -18.46 8.65 14.81
C PHE A 62 -19.53 9.26 13.90
N LYS A 63 -20.67 9.69 14.44
CA LYS A 63 -21.83 10.13 13.66
C LYS A 63 -21.56 11.28 12.67
N ASP A 64 -20.54 12.12 12.97
CA ASP A 64 -20.19 13.29 12.15
C ASP A 64 -18.91 13.09 11.34
N ARG A 65 -18.41 11.85 11.25
CA ARG A 65 -17.19 11.54 10.48
C ARG A 65 -17.47 11.40 8.99
N LEU A 66 -16.44 11.71 8.23
CA LEU A 66 -16.35 11.46 6.80
C LEU A 66 -15.29 10.39 6.55
N TYR A 67 -15.51 9.57 5.53
CA TYR A 67 -14.61 8.47 5.17
C TYR A 67 -14.17 8.61 3.73
N PHE A 68 -12.86 8.62 3.51
CA PHE A 68 -12.30 8.47 2.17
C PHE A 68 -12.38 7.02 1.71
N ILE A 69 -12.91 6.82 0.51
CA ILE A 69 -13.03 5.51 -0.13
C ILE A 69 -12.18 5.53 -1.39
N ASN A 70 -11.25 4.59 -1.48
CA ASN A 70 -10.53 4.28 -2.70
C ASN A 70 -11.07 2.96 -3.25
N ASN A 71 -11.93 3.03 -4.25
CA ASN A 71 -12.58 1.90 -4.86
C ASN A 71 -12.27 1.83 -6.36
N PHE A 72 -12.55 0.69 -6.98
CA PHE A 72 -12.35 0.44 -8.39
C PHE A 72 -13.58 -0.17 -9.01
N LEU A 73 -13.99 0.33 -10.18
CA LEU A 73 -14.91 -0.39 -11.03
C LEU A 73 -14.15 -1.43 -11.84
N PRO A 74 -14.63 -2.68 -11.89
CA PRO A 74 -14.15 -3.62 -12.88
C PRO A 74 -14.33 -2.98 -14.25
N SER A 75 -13.25 -2.75 -14.93
CA SER A 75 -13.32 -2.28 -16.31
C SER A 75 -13.97 -3.35 -17.14
N GLY A 76 -15.16 -3.10 -17.68
CA GLY A 76 -15.73 -3.98 -18.70
C GLY A 76 -14.69 -4.23 -19.81
N GLY A 77 -14.69 -5.42 -20.37
CA GLY A 77 -13.69 -6.06 -21.23
C GLY A 77 -12.84 -5.26 -22.25
N ASN A 78 -13.10 -3.97 -22.43
CA ASN A 78 -12.34 -3.15 -23.37
C ASN A 78 -11.19 -2.36 -22.74
N VAL A 79 -11.24 -2.06 -21.46
CA VAL A 79 -10.22 -1.26 -20.78
C VAL A 79 -8.98 -2.09 -20.44
N ALA A 80 -9.15 -3.38 -20.22
CA ALA A 80 -8.07 -4.31 -19.96
C ALA A 80 -7.10 -4.51 -21.15
N ARG A 81 -7.48 -4.10 -22.36
CA ARG A 81 -6.65 -4.34 -23.55
C ARG A 81 -5.34 -3.57 -23.58
N THR A 82 -5.27 -2.44 -22.90
CA THR A 82 -4.13 -1.53 -23.00
C THR A 82 -2.99 -1.89 -22.05
N THR A 83 -3.29 -2.53 -20.91
CA THR A 83 -2.32 -2.60 -19.81
C THR A 83 -2.09 -4.00 -19.24
N TRP A 84 -3.02 -4.95 -19.38
CA TRP A 84 -2.87 -6.29 -18.81
C TRP A 84 -1.62 -7.04 -19.32
N ASN A 85 -1.11 -6.67 -20.47
CA ASN A 85 0.10 -7.25 -21.07
C ASN A 85 1.29 -6.28 -20.97
N ASN A 86 1.28 -5.40 -19.99
CA ASN A 86 2.33 -4.43 -19.84
C ASN A 86 3.57 -5.07 -19.19
N PRO A 87 4.72 -5.00 -19.83
CA PRO A 87 5.96 -5.56 -19.28
C PRO A 87 6.51 -4.77 -18.10
N MET A 88 5.92 -3.61 -17.78
CA MET A 88 6.34 -2.76 -16.67
C MET A 88 5.75 -3.18 -15.33
N GLY A 89 4.65 -3.95 -15.31
CA GLY A 89 3.99 -4.35 -14.07
C GLY A 89 3.38 -3.21 -13.24
N GLY A 90 3.33 -3.39 -11.94
CA GLY A 90 2.88 -2.38 -10.97
C GLY A 90 1.47 -1.88 -11.20
N ALA A 91 1.27 -0.58 -11.09
CA ALA A 91 -0.04 0.04 -11.31
C ALA A 91 -0.57 -0.15 -12.73
N LEU A 92 0.27 -0.49 -13.69
CA LEU A 92 -0.10 -0.76 -15.08
C LEU A 92 -0.52 -2.21 -15.34
N GLU A 93 -0.28 -3.11 -14.41
CA GLU A 93 -0.69 -4.51 -14.52
C GLU A 93 -2.22 -4.68 -14.51
N TRP A 94 -2.92 -3.72 -13.92
CA TRP A 94 -4.36 -3.73 -13.72
C TRP A 94 -4.99 -2.46 -14.24
N VAL A 95 -6.05 -2.57 -15.03
CA VAL A 95 -6.84 -1.43 -15.49
C VAL A 95 -8.22 -1.49 -14.87
N TYR A 96 -8.42 -0.67 -13.86
CA TYR A 96 -9.71 -0.47 -13.23
C TYR A 96 -10.02 1.03 -13.24
N TYR A 97 -11.27 1.37 -13.51
CA TYR A 97 -11.69 2.75 -13.43
C TYR A 97 -11.75 3.19 -11.96
N PRO A 98 -11.01 4.24 -11.59
CA PRO A 98 -10.94 4.65 -10.19
C PRO A 98 -12.25 5.31 -9.73
N GLN A 99 -12.69 4.93 -8.54
CA GLN A 99 -13.82 5.53 -7.83
C GLN A 99 -13.36 6.04 -6.47
N ASN A 100 -12.81 7.24 -6.45
CA ASN A 100 -12.37 7.87 -5.21
C ASN A 100 -13.45 8.83 -4.71
N ALA A 101 -13.94 8.60 -3.50
CA ALA A 101 -15.05 9.34 -2.95
C ALA A 101 -14.88 9.61 -1.45
N VAL A 102 -15.68 10.53 -0.95
CA VAL A 102 -15.90 10.74 0.47
C VAL A 102 -17.37 10.44 0.77
N ILE A 103 -17.62 9.59 1.73
CA ILE A 103 -18.96 9.29 2.23
C ILE A 103 -19.11 9.76 3.68
N ASP A 104 -20.34 10.01 4.08
CA ASP A 104 -20.70 10.22 5.48
C ASP A 104 -21.19 8.93 6.15
N THR A 105 -21.60 9.06 7.41
CA THR A 105 -22.11 7.94 8.20
C THR A 105 -23.54 7.53 7.86
N ALA A 106 -24.26 8.30 7.04
CA ALA A 106 -25.52 7.87 6.43
C ALA A 106 -25.31 7.03 5.17
N GLY A 107 -24.05 6.95 4.70
CA GLY A 107 -23.69 6.28 3.46
C GLY A 107 -23.82 7.16 2.22
N ASP A 108 -24.10 8.45 2.41
CA ASP A 108 -24.24 9.37 1.30
C ASP A 108 -22.88 9.84 0.78
N VAL A 109 -22.73 9.88 -0.54
CA VAL A 109 -21.53 10.44 -1.18
C VAL A 109 -21.56 11.96 -1.01
N ARG A 110 -20.52 12.49 -0.35
CA ARG A 110 -20.35 13.93 -0.10
C ARG A 110 -19.38 14.60 -1.05
N TRP A 111 -18.47 13.84 -1.59
CA TRP A 111 -17.49 14.28 -2.57
C TRP A 111 -17.02 13.08 -3.38
N TYR A 112 -16.66 13.31 -4.62
CA TYR A 112 -15.96 12.33 -5.45
C TYR A 112 -14.96 13.00 -6.37
N MET A 113 -13.92 12.28 -6.70
CA MET A 113 -12.90 12.74 -7.63
C MET A 113 -13.35 12.47 -9.07
N PHE A 114 -13.53 13.53 -9.85
CA PHE A 114 -13.77 13.41 -11.28
C PHE A 114 -12.44 13.16 -11.99
N VAL A 115 -12.19 11.93 -12.40
CA VAL A 115 -10.86 11.48 -12.86
C VAL A 115 -10.65 11.63 -14.37
N SER A 116 -11.71 11.80 -15.18
CA SER A 116 -11.63 11.85 -16.64
C SER A 116 -10.59 12.85 -17.20
N PRO A 117 -10.32 14.00 -16.59
CA PRO A 117 -9.30 14.92 -17.11
C PRO A 117 -7.87 14.39 -17.01
N ILE A 118 -7.61 13.48 -16.09
CA ILE A 118 -6.26 12.98 -15.79
C ILE A 118 -6.07 11.51 -16.10
N TYR A 119 -7.14 10.71 -16.08
CA TYR A 119 -7.13 9.28 -16.32
C TYR A 119 -7.59 8.97 -17.74
N ASP A 120 -6.80 8.21 -18.47
CA ASP A 120 -7.07 7.78 -19.84
C ASP A 120 -6.64 6.30 -19.98
N PRO A 121 -7.59 5.36 -20.05
CA PRO A 121 -7.29 3.94 -20.09
C PRO A 121 -6.51 3.52 -21.37
N GLU A 122 -6.56 4.31 -22.42
CA GLU A 122 -5.84 4.05 -23.68
C GLU A 122 -4.39 4.58 -23.67
N ASN A 123 -4.03 5.35 -22.64
CA ASN A 123 -2.72 5.97 -22.54
C ASN A 123 -1.91 5.35 -21.39
N ILE A 124 -0.84 4.61 -21.72
CA ILE A 124 0.04 3.95 -20.75
C ILE A 124 0.58 4.87 -19.64
N TYR A 125 0.68 6.15 -19.88
CA TYR A 125 1.16 7.11 -18.88
C TYR A 125 0.04 7.71 -18.02
N LYS A 126 -1.22 7.41 -18.33
CA LYS A 126 -2.40 7.94 -17.66
C LYS A 126 -3.41 6.85 -17.26
N SER A 127 -3.08 5.59 -17.50
CA SER A 127 -3.92 4.44 -17.20
C SER A 127 -3.40 3.68 -15.97
N GLY A 128 -3.97 2.53 -15.72
CA GLY A 128 -3.63 1.68 -14.60
C GLY A 128 -4.50 1.92 -13.38
N ILE A 129 -4.24 1.19 -12.34
CA ILE A 129 -4.96 1.34 -11.08
C ILE A 129 -4.51 2.63 -10.36
N MET A 130 -5.46 3.41 -9.86
CA MET A 130 -5.18 4.58 -9.03
C MET A 130 -5.08 4.14 -7.58
N MET A 131 -3.88 4.20 -7.02
CA MET A 131 -3.56 3.65 -5.71
C MET A 131 -3.17 4.71 -4.70
N GLY A 132 -3.27 4.34 -3.41
CA GLY A 132 -2.79 5.17 -2.31
C GLY A 132 -3.49 6.52 -2.22
N PHE A 133 -4.75 6.54 -2.59
CA PHE A 133 -5.55 7.74 -2.49
C PHE A 133 -5.82 8.07 -1.02
N HIS A 134 -5.25 9.15 -0.54
CA HIS A 134 -5.47 9.62 0.82
C HIS A 134 -5.29 11.14 0.94
N GLN A 135 -5.74 11.69 2.04
CA GLN A 135 -5.53 13.08 2.39
C GLN A 135 -4.24 13.20 3.21
N ALA A 136 -3.30 13.99 2.72
CA ALA A 136 -2.07 14.32 3.43
C ALA A 136 -2.34 15.34 4.56
N ASP A 137 -1.39 15.48 5.49
CA ASP A 137 -1.50 16.36 6.67
C ASP A 137 -1.77 17.83 6.32
N ASP A 138 -1.36 18.26 5.14
CA ASP A 138 -1.63 19.61 4.62
C ASP A 138 -3.01 19.76 3.97
N GLY A 139 -3.85 18.72 4.04
CA GLY A 139 -5.21 18.70 3.52
C GLY A 139 -5.34 18.40 2.03
N PHE A 140 -4.24 18.25 1.31
CA PHE A 140 -4.24 17.87 -0.11
C PHE A 140 -4.42 16.36 -0.29
N LEU A 141 -4.86 15.97 -1.47
CA LEU A 141 -5.00 14.57 -1.88
C LEU A 141 -3.74 14.11 -2.59
N THR A 142 -3.23 12.95 -2.19
CA THR A 142 -2.09 12.30 -2.85
C THR A 142 -2.49 10.93 -3.37
N PHE A 143 -1.98 10.56 -4.53
CA PHE A 143 -2.24 9.26 -5.15
C PHE A 143 -1.24 8.98 -6.27
N GLY A 144 -1.18 7.71 -6.68
CA GLY A 144 -0.42 7.30 -7.86
C GLY A 144 -1.31 6.59 -8.87
N TYR A 145 -0.93 6.62 -10.13
CA TYR A 145 -1.59 5.86 -11.20
C TYR A 145 -0.65 5.69 -12.40
N GLY A 146 -0.73 4.54 -13.04
CA GLY A 146 0.16 4.23 -14.15
C GLY A 146 1.63 4.37 -13.75
N GLN A 147 2.34 5.27 -14.43
CA GLN A 147 3.74 5.64 -14.15
C GLN A 147 3.84 7.08 -13.62
N ARG A 148 2.85 7.49 -12.83
CA ARG A 148 2.73 8.86 -12.32
C ARG A 148 2.39 8.88 -10.83
N TYR A 149 2.75 9.96 -10.19
CA TYR A 149 2.33 10.30 -8.83
C TYR A 149 1.87 11.76 -8.80
N ALA A 150 0.86 12.05 -7.99
CA ALA A 150 0.15 13.31 -8.08
C ALA A 150 -0.32 13.84 -6.73
N LYS A 151 -0.48 15.15 -6.67
CA LYS A 151 -1.04 15.88 -5.54
C LYS A 151 -2.03 16.92 -6.04
N TYR A 152 -3.24 16.89 -5.48
CA TYR A 152 -4.35 17.75 -5.84
C TYR A 152 -5.03 18.29 -4.59
N ASP A 153 -5.69 19.44 -4.71
CA ASP A 153 -6.60 19.87 -3.65
C ASP A 153 -8.02 19.27 -3.81
N LEU A 154 -8.85 19.44 -2.80
CA LEU A 154 -10.24 18.96 -2.82
C LEU A 154 -11.12 19.61 -3.89
N MET A 155 -10.68 20.71 -4.48
CA MET A 155 -11.36 21.39 -5.59
C MET A 155 -10.88 20.91 -6.97
N GLY A 156 -9.98 19.90 -6.99
CA GLY A 156 -9.43 19.34 -8.24
C GLY A 156 -8.31 20.19 -8.86
N ARG A 157 -7.74 21.16 -8.13
CA ARG A 157 -6.59 21.93 -8.63
C ARG A 157 -5.31 21.14 -8.44
N GLU A 158 -4.55 21.01 -9.51
CA GLU A 158 -3.29 20.32 -9.53
C GLU A 158 -2.20 21.11 -8.78
N VAL A 159 -1.57 20.47 -7.81
CA VAL A 159 -0.30 20.92 -7.21
C VAL A 159 0.85 20.41 -8.05
N PHE A 160 0.83 19.10 -8.32
CA PHE A 160 1.69 18.46 -9.30
C PHE A 160 1.11 17.14 -9.79
N ASN A 161 1.52 16.73 -11.00
CA ASN A 161 1.21 15.43 -11.59
C ASN A 161 2.42 14.97 -12.41
N ARG A 162 3.28 14.17 -11.81
CA ARG A 162 4.61 13.87 -12.32
C ARG A 162 4.73 12.44 -12.81
N ARG A 163 5.52 12.24 -13.85
CA ARG A 163 6.02 10.91 -14.22
C ARG A 163 7.07 10.46 -13.22
N LEU A 164 7.29 9.15 -13.13
CA LEU A 164 8.42 8.61 -12.41
C LEU A 164 9.74 9.22 -12.90
N PRO A 165 10.73 9.41 -12.03
CA PRO A 165 12.07 9.82 -12.44
C PRO A 165 12.70 8.85 -13.44
N ALA A 166 13.58 9.36 -14.28
CA ALA A 166 14.27 8.53 -15.27
C ALA A 166 15.06 7.39 -14.59
N GLY A 167 15.00 6.20 -15.16
CA GLY A 167 15.63 5.00 -14.62
C GLY A 167 14.74 4.18 -13.68
N TYR A 168 13.54 4.68 -13.38
CA TYR A 168 12.56 3.96 -12.55
C TYR A 168 11.26 3.69 -13.29
N ALA A 169 10.65 2.57 -12.95
CA ALA A 169 9.41 2.09 -13.53
C ALA A 169 8.59 1.35 -12.48
N ASP A 170 7.45 0.77 -12.88
CA ASP A 170 6.63 -0.08 -12.05
C ASP A 170 6.16 0.61 -10.75
N PHE A 171 5.63 1.85 -10.87
CA PHE A 171 5.01 2.51 -9.73
C PHE A 171 3.94 1.63 -9.11
N SER A 172 3.99 1.46 -7.79
CA SER A 172 3.10 0.56 -7.08
C SER A 172 2.61 1.17 -5.76
N HIS A 173 1.36 0.90 -5.43
CA HIS A 173 0.68 1.29 -4.19
C HIS A 173 0.57 2.82 -4.03
N ALA A 174 1.14 3.41 -2.98
CA ALA A 174 0.97 4.80 -2.65
C ALA A 174 2.25 5.62 -2.83
N MET A 175 2.11 6.92 -2.85
CA MET A 175 3.20 7.82 -2.55
C MET A 175 3.07 8.24 -1.09
N ASP A 176 4.05 7.90 -0.28
CA ASP A 176 4.02 8.13 1.16
C ASP A 176 4.84 9.36 1.53
N PRO A 177 4.40 10.15 2.52
CA PRO A 177 5.13 11.34 2.93
C PRO A 177 6.48 10.97 3.57
N ALA A 178 7.48 11.77 3.27
CA ALA A 178 8.79 11.80 3.92
C ALA A 178 9.00 13.16 4.60
N GLN A 179 10.15 13.39 5.21
CA GLN A 179 10.46 14.69 5.80
C GLN A 179 10.62 15.80 4.74
N ASN A 180 10.50 17.05 5.17
CA ASN A 180 10.76 18.23 4.33
C ASN A 180 9.89 18.34 3.07
N GLY A 181 8.70 17.72 3.07
CA GLY A 181 7.80 17.70 1.92
C GLY A 181 8.29 16.78 0.79
N HIS A 182 9.19 15.87 1.08
CA HIS A 182 9.59 14.79 0.19
C HIS A 182 8.55 13.66 0.20
N TYR A 183 8.70 12.71 -0.71
CA TYR A 183 7.83 11.54 -0.82
C TYR A 183 8.63 10.27 -1.08
N PHE A 184 8.20 9.17 -0.49
CA PHE A 184 8.65 7.83 -0.86
C PHE A 184 7.79 7.28 -2.00
N LEU A 185 8.44 6.71 -2.99
CA LEU A 185 7.78 6.00 -4.09
C LEU A 185 8.31 4.57 -4.14
N ARG A 186 7.41 3.61 -4.33
CA ARG A 186 7.77 2.20 -4.55
C ARG A 186 7.82 1.93 -6.04
N VAL A 187 8.96 1.49 -6.48
CA VAL A 187 9.29 1.36 -7.90
C VAL A 187 10.17 0.14 -8.18
N SER A 188 10.48 -0.07 -9.43
CA SER A 188 11.59 -0.94 -9.90
C SER A 188 12.69 -0.07 -10.49
N SER A 189 13.92 -0.47 -10.34
CA SER A 189 15.04 0.11 -11.08
C SER A 189 15.16 -0.53 -12.46
N ALA A 190 15.30 0.28 -13.49
CA ALA A 190 15.49 -0.21 -14.85
C ALA A 190 16.85 -0.92 -15.07
N ASP A 191 17.83 -0.66 -14.22
CA ASP A 191 19.16 -1.28 -14.28
C ASP A 191 19.65 -1.68 -12.87
N LEU A 192 18.87 -2.54 -12.20
CA LEU A 192 19.28 -3.14 -10.94
C LEU A 192 20.39 -4.17 -11.19
N ARG A 193 21.52 -4.01 -10.51
CA ARG A 193 22.66 -4.92 -10.60
C ARG A 193 23.07 -5.41 -9.23
N ARG A 194 23.46 -6.68 -9.19
CA ARG A 194 24.05 -7.32 -8.02
C ARG A 194 25.52 -6.90 -7.88
N ALA A 195 26.12 -7.29 -6.76
CA ALA A 195 27.52 -7.05 -6.50
C ALA A 195 28.48 -7.70 -7.53
N ASP A 196 28.04 -8.74 -8.23
CA ASP A 196 28.76 -9.41 -9.34
C ASP A 196 28.48 -8.77 -10.71
N GLU A 197 27.91 -7.55 -10.75
CA GLU A 197 27.54 -6.78 -11.94
C GLU A 197 26.46 -7.39 -12.81
N LYS A 198 25.91 -8.54 -12.45
CA LYS A 198 24.80 -9.13 -13.19
C LYS A 198 23.53 -8.32 -13.01
N ARG A 199 22.86 -8.06 -14.11
CA ARG A 199 21.56 -7.42 -14.12
C ARG A 199 20.50 -8.32 -13.51
N VAL A 200 19.69 -7.75 -12.64
CA VAL A 200 18.59 -8.42 -11.95
C VAL A 200 17.26 -7.83 -12.44
N HIS A 201 16.29 -8.69 -12.68
CA HIS A 201 14.97 -8.29 -13.09
C HIS A 201 13.94 -8.59 -11.99
N THR A 202 13.64 -7.58 -11.19
CA THR A 202 12.71 -7.63 -10.07
C THR A 202 11.73 -6.46 -10.12
N VAL A 203 10.66 -6.55 -9.35
CA VAL A 203 9.64 -5.50 -9.25
C VAL A 203 9.27 -5.22 -7.80
N ARG A 204 8.84 -4.00 -7.50
CA ARG A 204 8.31 -3.57 -6.19
C ARG A 204 9.29 -3.78 -5.03
N ASP A 205 10.57 -3.64 -5.30
CA ASP A 205 11.64 -3.87 -4.34
C ASP A 205 12.66 -2.73 -4.27
N VAL A 206 12.36 -1.61 -4.92
CA VAL A 206 13.11 -0.37 -4.82
C VAL A 206 12.21 0.72 -4.24
N ILE A 207 12.72 1.44 -3.24
CA ILE A 207 12.07 2.60 -2.67
C ILE A 207 12.96 3.79 -2.97
N ILE A 208 12.38 4.82 -3.55
CA ILE A 208 13.09 6.09 -3.76
C ILE A 208 12.46 7.20 -2.94
N GLU A 209 13.28 8.09 -2.42
CA GLU A 209 12.83 9.36 -1.88
C GLU A 209 13.01 10.45 -2.93
N VAL A 210 11.94 11.16 -3.24
CA VAL A 210 11.96 12.30 -4.15
C VAL A 210 11.71 13.60 -3.40
N ASP A 211 12.41 14.65 -3.78
CA ASP A 211 12.22 15.98 -3.23
C ASP A 211 10.95 16.65 -3.77
N GLN A 212 10.69 17.88 -3.32
CA GLN A 212 9.55 18.69 -3.74
C GLN A 212 9.52 18.98 -5.25
N ASN A 213 10.64 18.82 -5.96
CA ASN A 213 10.75 19.01 -7.41
C ASN A 213 10.63 17.69 -8.18
N GLY A 214 10.63 16.55 -7.48
CA GLY A 214 10.62 15.22 -8.08
C GLY A 214 12.00 14.66 -8.40
N THR A 215 13.06 15.26 -7.85
CA THR A 215 14.43 14.77 -7.96
C THR A 215 14.65 13.65 -6.94
N VAL A 216 15.24 12.54 -7.36
CA VAL A 216 15.62 11.46 -6.45
C VAL A 216 16.77 11.93 -5.56
N VAL A 217 16.55 11.88 -4.25
CA VAL A 217 17.54 12.30 -3.24
C VAL A 217 18.10 11.12 -2.46
N ASP A 218 17.39 9.99 -2.43
CA ASP A 218 17.86 8.76 -1.79
C ASP A 218 17.16 7.52 -2.37
N GLU A 219 17.76 6.32 -2.18
CA GLU A 219 17.28 5.05 -2.71
C GLU A 219 17.56 3.91 -1.73
N TRP A 220 16.56 3.04 -1.52
CA TRP A 220 16.68 1.75 -0.85
C TRP A 220 16.45 0.62 -1.85
N ARG A 221 17.52 -0.04 -2.23
CA ARG A 221 17.49 -1.22 -3.11
C ARG A 221 17.38 -2.44 -2.22
N LEU A 222 16.17 -2.95 -2.03
CA LEU A 222 15.93 -4.02 -1.06
C LEU A 222 16.64 -5.31 -1.43
N PHE A 223 16.92 -5.53 -2.72
CA PHE A 223 17.70 -6.67 -3.19
C PHE A 223 19.12 -6.73 -2.56
N ASP A 224 19.69 -5.57 -2.25
CA ASP A 224 21.00 -5.46 -1.61
C ASP A 224 20.90 -5.46 -0.07
N ILE A 225 19.70 -5.22 0.48
CA ILE A 225 19.47 -5.02 1.92
C ILE A 225 18.89 -6.28 2.59
N LEU A 226 18.03 -7.02 1.88
CA LEU A 226 17.28 -8.17 2.39
C LEU A 226 17.70 -9.46 1.68
N ASP A 227 17.07 -10.58 2.08
CA ASP A 227 17.27 -11.86 1.41
C ASP A 227 16.19 -12.13 0.36
N PRO A 228 16.48 -11.94 -0.94
CA PRO A 228 15.53 -12.20 -2.01
C PRO A 228 15.28 -13.70 -2.26
N TYR A 229 16.04 -14.59 -1.62
CA TYR A 229 15.96 -16.04 -1.78
C TYR A 229 15.50 -16.77 -0.50
N ARG A 230 14.87 -16.04 0.42
CA ARG A 230 14.34 -16.62 1.64
C ARG A 230 13.28 -17.68 1.32
N ASP A 231 13.31 -18.84 1.99
CA ASP A 231 12.37 -19.96 1.79
C ASP A 231 10.90 -19.56 1.82
N ASN A 232 10.54 -18.60 2.67
CA ASN A 232 9.17 -18.11 2.79
C ASN A 232 8.68 -17.41 1.52
N VAL A 233 9.54 -16.67 0.85
CA VAL A 233 9.23 -16.06 -0.45
C VAL A 233 8.93 -17.15 -1.47
N ILE A 234 9.72 -18.22 -1.46
CA ILE A 234 9.55 -19.36 -2.36
C ILE A 234 8.20 -20.04 -2.11
N LYS A 235 7.88 -20.28 -0.85
CA LYS A 235 6.59 -20.87 -0.44
C LYS A 235 5.41 -19.95 -0.82
N ALA A 236 5.54 -18.65 -0.62
CA ALA A 236 4.53 -17.69 -1.05
C ALA A 236 4.32 -17.69 -2.57
N MET A 237 5.37 -17.90 -3.36
CA MET A 237 5.28 -18.03 -4.82
C MET A 237 4.49 -19.27 -5.26
N ASP A 238 4.49 -20.32 -4.44
CA ASP A 238 3.80 -21.58 -4.72
C ASP A 238 2.26 -21.47 -4.61
N GLN A 239 1.77 -20.48 -3.92
CA GLN A 239 0.36 -20.33 -3.61
C GLN A 239 -0.50 -19.79 -4.75
N GLY A 240 0.09 -19.50 -5.90
CA GLY A 240 -0.61 -18.85 -7.00
C GLY A 240 -1.19 -17.49 -6.59
N ALA A 241 -0.60 -16.90 -5.56
CA ALA A 241 -1.05 -15.64 -5.01
C ALA A 241 -1.06 -14.55 -6.08
N VAL A 242 -2.12 -13.78 -6.08
CA VAL A 242 -2.27 -12.61 -6.93
C VAL A 242 -1.03 -11.72 -6.82
N CYS A 243 -0.56 -11.22 -7.95
CA CYS A 243 0.65 -10.40 -8.06
C CYS A 243 1.99 -11.14 -7.88
N LEU A 244 2.01 -12.45 -7.94
CA LEU A 244 3.25 -13.20 -8.11
C LEU A 244 3.49 -13.45 -9.59
N ASN A 245 4.65 -13.02 -10.09
CA ASN A 245 5.08 -13.32 -11.46
C ASN A 245 5.66 -14.72 -11.47
N VAL A 246 4.79 -15.72 -11.43
CA VAL A 246 5.16 -17.13 -11.47
C VAL A 246 4.76 -17.76 -12.80
N ASP A 247 5.51 -18.73 -13.20
CA ASP A 247 5.12 -19.62 -14.29
C ASP A 247 3.89 -20.43 -13.85
N ALA A 248 2.73 -20.12 -14.43
CA ALA A 248 1.48 -20.79 -14.12
C ALA A 248 1.52 -22.31 -14.34
N SER A 249 2.44 -22.81 -15.18
CA SER A 249 2.65 -24.26 -15.38
C SER A 249 3.25 -24.94 -14.15
N LYS A 250 3.82 -24.17 -13.23
CA LYS A 250 4.41 -24.64 -11.97
C LYS A 250 3.55 -24.34 -10.75
N SER A 251 2.31 -23.93 -10.96
CA SER A 251 1.35 -23.71 -9.88
C SER A 251 1.24 -24.97 -9.01
N GLY A 252 1.36 -24.80 -7.70
CA GLY A 252 1.37 -25.91 -6.74
C GLY A 252 2.69 -26.68 -6.64
N GLN A 253 3.77 -26.16 -7.24
CA GLN A 253 5.12 -26.73 -7.11
C GLN A 253 6.02 -25.74 -6.39
N THR A 254 6.63 -26.17 -5.30
CA THR A 254 7.59 -25.34 -4.57
C THR A 254 8.96 -25.38 -5.26
N LEU A 255 9.45 -24.20 -5.62
CA LEU A 255 10.83 -24.04 -6.09
C LEU A 255 11.77 -23.97 -4.90
N SER A 256 12.86 -24.73 -4.95
CA SER A 256 13.92 -24.61 -3.93
C SER A 256 14.75 -23.34 -4.14
N ALA A 257 15.40 -22.85 -3.08
CA ALA A 257 16.33 -21.73 -3.18
C ALA A 257 17.48 -22.03 -4.18
N GLU A 258 17.90 -23.29 -4.30
CA GLU A 258 18.92 -23.71 -5.25
C GLU A 258 18.42 -23.62 -6.71
N GLU A 259 17.18 -24.01 -6.97
CA GLU A 259 16.57 -23.86 -8.29
C GLU A 259 16.43 -22.41 -8.70
N LEU A 260 15.99 -21.55 -7.77
CA LEU A 260 15.94 -20.11 -8.00
C LEU A 260 17.32 -19.51 -8.30
N ALA A 261 18.33 -19.88 -7.53
CA ALA A 261 19.68 -19.40 -7.75
C ALA A 261 20.24 -19.86 -9.12
N LYS A 262 19.90 -21.07 -9.57
CA LYS A 262 20.24 -21.54 -10.91
C LYS A 262 19.54 -20.76 -12.02
N MET A 263 18.26 -20.44 -11.81
CA MET A 263 17.49 -19.62 -12.74
C MET A 263 18.09 -18.21 -12.85
N ASP A 264 18.45 -17.62 -11.73
CA ASP A 264 19.12 -16.33 -11.66
C ASP A 264 20.43 -16.28 -12.46
N THR A 265 21.22 -17.35 -12.44
CA THR A 265 22.49 -17.42 -13.18
C THR A 265 22.33 -17.61 -14.69
N ASN A 266 21.21 -18.13 -15.13
CA ASN A 266 20.97 -18.47 -16.55
C ASN A 266 20.15 -17.41 -17.29
N ASN A 267 19.56 -16.47 -16.61
CA ASN A 267 18.72 -15.44 -17.21
C ASN A 267 19.57 -14.29 -17.73
N GLN A 268 19.32 -13.83 -18.95
CA GLN A 268 19.99 -12.66 -19.52
C GLN A 268 19.76 -11.38 -18.72
N PHE A 269 18.71 -11.34 -17.92
CA PHE A 269 18.36 -10.24 -17.01
C PHE A 269 18.68 -10.55 -15.55
N GLY A 270 19.41 -11.63 -15.28
CA GLY A 270 19.93 -11.95 -13.95
C GLY A 270 18.93 -12.54 -12.99
N ASP A 271 17.64 -12.63 -13.31
CA ASP A 271 16.68 -13.23 -12.41
C ASP A 271 15.50 -13.86 -13.16
N ILE A 272 15.11 -14.97 -12.71
CA ILE A 272 13.87 -15.70 -12.68
C ILE A 272 13.13 -15.91 -13.98
N ALA A 273 12.99 -17.17 -14.28
CA ALA A 273 11.97 -17.68 -15.17
C ALA A 273 10.59 -17.38 -14.54
N GLY A 274 9.83 -16.61 -15.24
CA GLY A 274 8.45 -16.29 -14.96
C GLY A 274 7.87 -15.56 -16.13
N VAL A 275 6.56 -15.56 -16.21
CA VAL A 275 5.83 -14.76 -17.19
C VAL A 275 5.62 -13.41 -16.57
N GLY A 276 6.25 -12.38 -17.08
CA GLY A 276 5.99 -11.02 -16.60
C GLY A 276 7.23 -10.15 -16.43
N PRO A 277 7.08 -9.01 -15.77
CA PRO A 277 8.09 -7.94 -15.74
C PRO A 277 9.28 -8.20 -14.80
N GLY A 278 9.32 -9.32 -14.11
CA GLY A 278 10.37 -9.66 -13.16
C GLY A 278 9.84 -10.28 -11.88
N ARG A 279 10.75 -10.71 -10.99
CA ARG A 279 10.36 -11.37 -9.75
C ARG A 279 9.84 -10.38 -8.69
N ASN A 280 8.65 -10.63 -8.23
CA ASN A 280 7.98 -9.84 -7.19
C ASN A 280 8.23 -10.45 -5.80
N TRP A 281 9.49 -10.49 -5.37
CA TRP A 281 9.92 -11.22 -4.17
C TRP A 281 9.70 -10.46 -2.86
N ALA A 282 9.74 -9.14 -2.88
CA ALA A 282 9.53 -8.29 -1.71
C ALA A 282 8.09 -7.78 -1.62
N HIS A 283 7.54 -7.31 -2.73
CA HIS A 283 6.22 -6.70 -2.83
C HIS A 283 5.97 -5.70 -1.71
N VAL A 284 6.78 -4.65 -1.66
CA VAL A 284 6.59 -3.57 -0.67
C VAL A 284 5.31 -2.83 -0.97
N ASN A 285 4.43 -2.76 0.02
CA ASN A 285 3.11 -2.13 -0.14
C ASN A 285 2.86 -0.92 0.76
N SER A 286 3.72 -0.66 1.73
CA SER A 286 3.75 0.61 2.48
C SER A 286 5.16 0.99 2.87
N VAL A 287 5.38 2.29 3.00
CA VAL A 287 6.60 2.89 3.53
C VAL A 287 6.18 3.99 4.50
N ASP A 288 6.54 3.86 5.76
CA ASP A 288 6.26 4.86 6.79
C ASP A 288 7.56 5.46 7.32
N TYR A 289 7.60 6.76 7.45
CA TYR A 289 8.80 7.46 7.91
C TYR A 289 8.81 7.60 9.43
N ASP A 290 9.88 7.16 10.06
CA ASP A 290 10.12 7.42 11.48
C ASP A 290 11.16 8.53 11.67
N PRO A 291 10.71 9.78 11.96
CA PRO A 291 11.61 10.92 12.13
C PRO A 291 12.46 10.83 13.39
N SER A 292 12.13 9.95 14.33
CA SER A 292 12.84 9.84 15.61
C SER A 292 14.28 9.34 15.43
N ASP A 293 14.53 8.58 14.36
CA ASP A 293 15.84 7.97 14.11
C ASP A 293 16.20 7.92 12.60
N ASP A 294 15.51 8.73 11.80
CA ASP A 294 15.70 8.85 10.34
C ASP A 294 15.70 7.49 9.64
N SER A 295 14.60 6.77 9.79
CA SER A 295 14.42 5.44 9.24
C SER A 295 13.06 5.29 8.56
N ILE A 296 12.91 4.20 7.84
CA ILE A 296 11.63 3.79 7.25
C ILE A 296 11.15 2.46 7.85
N ILE A 297 9.84 2.33 8.02
CA ILE A 297 9.17 1.08 8.35
C ILE A 297 8.44 0.63 7.08
N ILE A 298 8.75 -0.55 6.60
CA ILE A 298 8.13 -1.11 5.40
C ILE A 298 7.29 -2.34 5.72
N SER A 299 6.22 -2.52 4.96
CA SER A 299 5.50 -3.79 4.88
C SER A 299 5.95 -4.53 3.61
N SER A 300 6.64 -5.64 3.80
CA SER A 300 7.05 -6.53 2.71
C SER A 300 6.11 -7.73 2.66
N ARG A 301 5.14 -7.69 1.73
CA ARG A 301 4.06 -8.67 1.61
C ARG A 301 4.58 -10.11 1.45
N HIS A 302 5.46 -10.32 0.48
CA HIS A 302 5.93 -11.67 0.17
C HIS A 302 6.98 -12.19 1.14
N GLN A 303 7.59 -11.33 1.95
CA GLN A 303 8.40 -11.73 3.10
C GLN A 303 7.54 -12.04 4.34
N SER A 304 6.24 -11.68 4.33
CA SER A 304 5.37 -11.70 5.50
C SER A 304 6.06 -11.05 6.71
N ALA A 305 6.56 -9.83 6.51
CA ALA A 305 7.35 -9.14 7.51
C ALA A 305 7.18 -7.61 7.46
N LEU A 306 7.21 -7.00 8.65
CA LEU A 306 7.43 -5.56 8.81
C LEU A 306 8.92 -5.36 9.10
N ILE A 307 9.55 -4.43 8.43
CA ILE A 307 10.99 -4.27 8.52
C ILE A 307 11.32 -2.78 8.69
N LYS A 308 12.09 -2.46 9.71
CA LYS A 308 12.63 -1.10 9.89
C LYS A 308 14.04 -1.02 9.34
N ILE A 309 14.28 -0.03 8.48
CA ILE A 309 15.54 0.16 7.77
C ILE A 309 16.01 1.59 7.97
N GLY A 310 17.25 1.77 8.39
CA GLY A 310 17.86 3.08 8.57
C GLY A 310 18.21 3.78 7.25
N ARG A 311 18.52 5.06 7.36
CA ARG A 311 19.08 5.85 6.25
C ARG A 311 20.41 5.25 5.73
N ASP A 312 21.16 4.58 6.62
CA ASP A 312 22.38 3.84 6.30
C ASP A 312 22.14 2.49 5.59
N LYS A 313 20.88 2.20 5.22
CA LYS A 313 20.44 0.97 4.52
C LYS A 313 20.60 -0.30 5.36
N LYS A 314 20.75 -0.18 6.67
CA LYS A 314 20.81 -1.32 7.56
C LYS A 314 19.47 -1.62 8.19
N VAL A 315 19.15 -2.91 8.25
CA VAL A 315 17.97 -3.40 8.97
C VAL A 315 18.16 -3.16 10.47
N LYS A 316 17.20 -2.46 11.08
CA LYS A 316 17.16 -2.21 12.53
C LYS A 316 16.42 -3.32 13.27
N TRP A 317 15.22 -3.68 12.78
CA TRP A 317 14.44 -4.79 13.33
C TRP A 317 13.47 -5.37 12.28
N ILE A 318 13.00 -6.59 12.56
CA ILE A 318 12.05 -7.35 11.76
C ILE A 318 10.96 -7.92 12.66
N VAL A 319 9.69 -7.65 12.34
CA VAL A 319 8.51 -8.34 12.88
C VAL A 319 8.04 -9.33 11.82
N GLY A 320 8.10 -10.61 12.11
CA GLY A 320 7.69 -11.69 11.23
C GLY A 320 8.19 -13.03 11.69
N SER A 321 7.68 -14.13 11.17
CA SER A 321 8.16 -15.47 11.49
C SER A 321 9.67 -15.56 11.38
N HIS A 322 10.31 -16.22 12.35
CA HIS A 322 11.76 -16.40 12.41
C HIS A 322 12.30 -17.41 11.39
N GLU A 323 11.41 -18.14 10.70
CA GLU A 323 11.81 -19.17 9.75
C GLU A 323 12.48 -18.60 8.50
N GLY A 324 13.51 -19.28 8.07
CA GLY A 324 14.18 -19.04 6.77
C GLY A 324 15.09 -17.83 6.69
N TRP A 325 15.22 -17.00 7.74
CA TRP A 325 16.14 -15.87 7.72
C TRP A 325 17.60 -16.30 7.85
N LYS A 326 18.47 -15.72 7.04
CA LYS A 326 19.92 -15.92 7.13
C LYS A 326 20.50 -15.45 8.46
N LYS A 327 21.69 -15.94 8.78
CA LYS A 327 22.37 -15.67 10.05
C LYS A 327 22.52 -14.15 10.33
N GLU A 328 22.76 -13.36 9.31
CA GLU A 328 22.95 -11.91 9.41
C GLU A 328 21.70 -11.14 9.86
N PHE A 329 20.51 -11.76 9.79
CA PHE A 329 19.25 -11.16 10.25
C PHE A 329 18.76 -11.68 11.61
N GLN A 330 19.41 -12.68 12.17
CA GLN A 330 18.92 -13.33 13.40
C GLN A 330 18.87 -12.37 14.60
N ASP A 331 19.81 -11.45 14.71
CA ASP A 331 19.85 -10.42 15.75
C ASP A 331 18.88 -9.25 15.49
N LYS A 332 18.19 -9.24 14.35
CA LYS A 332 17.18 -8.24 13.97
C LYS A 332 15.75 -8.72 14.17
N LEU A 333 15.56 -10.03 14.37
CA LEU A 333 14.25 -10.62 14.58
C LEU A 333 13.73 -10.30 15.99
N LEU A 334 12.54 -9.72 16.07
CA LEU A 334 11.94 -9.38 17.36
C LEU A 334 11.39 -10.62 18.07
N THR A 335 11.64 -10.70 19.37
CA THR A 335 11.12 -11.78 20.23
C THR A 335 9.67 -11.46 20.64
N PRO A 336 8.69 -12.32 20.32
CA PRO A 336 7.32 -12.13 20.80
C PRO A 336 7.23 -12.30 22.30
N ILE A 337 6.48 -11.39 22.95
CA ILE A 337 6.26 -11.40 24.40
C ILE A 337 4.78 -11.34 24.74
N ASP A 338 4.44 -11.80 25.93
CA ASP A 338 3.11 -11.59 26.53
C ASP A 338 2.99 -10.18 27.16
N LYS A 339 1.78 -9.84 27.60
CA LYS A 339 1.47 -8.56 28.28
C LYS A 339 2.29 -8.27 29.55
N ASN A 340 2.96 -9.28 30.10
CA ASN A 340 3.82 -9.16 31.28
C ASN A 340 5.31 -9.06 30.90
N GLY A 341 5.62 -9.00 29.60
CA GLY A 341 6.98 -8.95 29.09
C GLY A 341 7.71 -10.28 29.04
N LYS A 342 7.01 -11.42 29.25
CA LYS A 342 7.61 -12.73 29.22
C LYS A 342 7.70 -13.23 27.77
N PRO A 343 8.87 -13.70 27.30
CA PRO A 343 9.01 -14.32 25.98
C PRO A 343 8.04 -15.49 25.78
N LEU A 344 7.37 -15.49 24.63
CA LEU A 344 6.49 -16.56 24.21
C LEU A 344 7.30 -17.67 23.51
N LYS A 345 6.89 -18.90 23.71
CA LYS A 345 7.46 -20.03 22.97
C LYS A 345 6.80 -20.10 21.60
N CYS A 346 7.63 -20.14 20.54
CA CYS A 346 7.18 -20.37 19.18
C CYS A 346 7.77 -21.69 18.66
N GLU A 347 6.95 -22.50 18.02
CA GLU A 347 7.34 -23.68 17.27
C GLU A 347 7.11 -23.39 15.78
N GLY A 348 8.21 -23.19 15.05
CA GLY A 348 8.15 -22.66 13.69
C GLY A 348 7.49 -21.28 13.68
N SER A 349 6.45 -21.13 12.89
CA SER A 349 5.68 -19.91 12.76
C SER A 349 4.53 -19.75 13.77
N LYS A 350 4.26 -20.76 14.60
CA LYS A 350 3.16 -20.75 15.59
C LYS A 350 3.68 -20.38 16.97
N CYS A 351 3.12 -19.35 17.58
CA CYS A 351 3.48 -18.88 18.91
C CYS A 351 2.38 -19.15 19.93
N GLU A 352 2.77 -19.36 21.20
CA GLU A 352 1.83 -19.50 22.32
C GLU A 352 1.16 -18.15 22.68
N GLY A 353 0.18 -18.20 23.58
CA GLY A 353 -0.41 -17.00 24.20
C GLY A 353 -1.32 -16.15 23.29
N GLY A 354 -1.72 -16.69 22.14
CA GLY A 354 -2.60 -15.98 21.19
C GLY A 354 -1.87 -14.96 20.31
N PHE A 355 -0.54 -14.87 20.44
CA PHE A 355 0.27 -14.06 19.52
C PHE A 355 0.30 -14.72 18.13
N ASP A 356 0.11 -13.92 17.07
CA ASP A 356 0.27 -14.36 15.70
C ASP A 356 1.05 -13.33 14.88
N TRP A 357 1.86 -13.82 13.95
CA TRP A 357 2.54 -12.99 12.96
C TRP A 357 1.56 -12.47 11.92
N THR A 358 1.97 -11.53 11.11
CA THR A 358 1.21 -11.12 9.92
C THR A 358 1.63 -11.93 8.70
N TRP A 359 0.66 -12.17 7.81
CA TRP A 359 0.84 -13.01 6.64
C TRP A 359 0.37 -12.27 5.39
N THR A 360 1.26 -12.11 4.44
CA THR A 360 1.00 -11.36 3.19
C THR A 360 0.35 -10.00 3.41
N GLN A 361 0.67 -9.36 4.52
CA GLN A 361 0.04 -8.16 5.05
C GLN A 361 0.15 -6.96 4.11
N HIS A 362 -0.76 -6.02 4.28
CA HIS A 362 -0.68 -4.68 3.72
C HIS A 362 -0.59 -3.65 4.83
N THR A 363 0.07 -2.56 4.50
CA THR A 363 0.33 -1.41 5.37
C THR A 363 1.12 -1.76 6.63
N ALA A 364 1.85 -0.80 7.12
CA ALA A 364 2.54 -0.84 8.39
C ALA A 364 2.72 0.62 8.81
N TRP A 365 1.74 1.14 9.56
CA TRP A 365 1.72 2.53 9.95
C TRP A 365 2.07 2.69 11.41
N LYS A 366 3.10 3.47 11.69
CA LYS A 366 3.45 3.87 13.04
C LYS A 366 2.35 4.74 13.62
N ILE A 367 1.92 4.43 14.82
CA ILE A 367 0.94 5.23 15.55
C ILE A 367 1.72 6.25 16.40
N ASP A 368 1.87 7.45 15.89
CA ASP A 368 2.72 8.49 16.50
C ASP A 368 2.26 8.89 17.90
N GLU A 369 0.95 8.97 18.13
CA GLU A 369 0.38 9.34 19.42
C GLU A 369 0.71 8.35 20.52
N LEU A 370 0.92 7.08 20.18
CA LEU A 370 1.26 6.02 21.13
C LEU A 370 2.77 5.76 21.21
N SER A 371 3.51 6.14 20.18
CA SER A 371 4.96 5.83 20.06
C SER A 371 5.80 6.87 20.79
N LYS A 372 6.68 6.41 21.70
CA LYS A 372 7.57 7.30 22.48
C LYS A 372 8.91 6.63 22.78
N GLY A 373 10.00 7.31 22.47
CA GLY A 373 11.36 6.80 22.71
C GLY A 373 11.62 5.48 21.98
N ASP A 374 12.02 4.45 22.72
CA ASP A 374 12.27 3.13 22.16
C ASP A 374 11.00 2.29 21.90
N ILE A 375 9.84 2.80 22.31
CA ILE A 375 8.56 2.11 22.11
C ILE A 375 7.85 2.64 20.88
N VAL A 376 7.59 1.75 19.93
CA VAL A 376 6.89 2.01 18.68
C VAL A 376 5.63 1.15 18.59
N TYR A 377 4.50 1.76 18.25
CA TYR A 377 3.27 1.06 17.92
C TYR A 377 3.05 1.09 16.42
N VAL A 378 2.73 -0.07 15.85
CA VAL A 378 2.49 -0.21 14.40
C VAL A 378 1.15 -0.89 14.18
N SER A 379 0.28 -0.25 13.39
CA SER A 379 -0.96 -0.85 12.91
C SER A 379 -0.70 -1.55 11.57
N VAL A 380 -1.36 -2.70 11.36
CA VAL A 380 -1.15 -3.56 10.18
C VAL A 380 -2.46 -4.20 9.77
N PHE A 381 -2.72 -4.29 8.47
CA PHE A 381 -3.75 -5.16 7.92
C PHE A 381 -3.12 -6.51 7.53
N ASP A 382 -3.39 -7.54 8.33
CA ASP A 382 -2.96 -8.91 8.06
C ASP A 382 -3.95 -9.58 7.10
N ASN A 383 -3.57 -9.72 5.84
CA ASN A 383 -4.42 -10.36 4.83
C ASN A 383 -4.64 -11.84 5.12
N GLY A 384 -3.66 -12.50 5.73
CA GLY A 384 -3.79 -13.87 6.19
C GLY A 384 -3.66 -14.93 5.09
N ASP A 385 -3.22 -14.55 3.90
CA ASP A 385 -2.94 -15.49 2.81
C ASP A 385 -1.58 -16.15 3.06
N GLY A 386 -1.47 -17.47 2.84
CA GLY A 386 -0.25 -18.21 3.15
C GLY A 386 0.11 -18.30 4.62
N ARG A 387 -0.86 -18.27 5.52
CA ARG A 387 -0.68 -18.28 6.97
C ARG A 387 0.16 -19.46 7.43
N ALA A 388 1.19 -19.16 8.23
CA ALA A 388 2.16 -20.13 8.77
C ALA A 388 2.88 -20.97 7.70
N PHE A 389 2.87 -20.53 6.43
CA PHE A 389 3.47 -21.23 5.27
C PHE A 389 2.95 -22.66 5.09
N VAL A 390 1.75 -22.96 5.56
CA VAL A 390 1.13 -24.28 5.42
C VAL A 390 0.66 -24.48 3.99
N GLN A 391 1.02 -25.60 3.40
CA GLN A 391 0.61 -26.01 2.07
C GLN A 391 0.10 -27.45 2.04
N PRO A 392 -1.04 -27.73 1.35
CA PRO A 392 -1.99 -26.74 0.83
C PRO A 392 -2.68 -25.97 1.97
N GLU A 393 -3.06 -24.74 1.70
CA GLU A 393 -3.79 -23.96 2.70
C GLU A 393 -5.19 -24.53 2.97
N ASP A 394 -5.56 -24.60 4.25
CA ASP A 394 -6.94 -24.89 4.62
C ASP A 394 -7.83 -23.65 4.36
N GLN A 395 -8.68 -23.76 3.35
CA GLN A 395 -9.58 -22.66 2.99
C GLN A 395 -10.58 -22.31 4.11
N ASN A 396 -10.84 -23.21 5.05
CA ASN A 396 -11.75 -22.94 6.16
C ASN A 396 -11.10 -22.15 7.30
N GLU A 397 -9.75 -22.10 7.34
CA GLU A 397 -8.99 -21.37 8.35
C GLU A 397 -8.56 -19.97 7.89
N LYS A 398 -9.00 -19.51 6.71
CA LYS A 398 -8.66 -18.19 6.19
C LYS A 398 -9.41 -17.07 6.89
N TYR A 399 -8.67 -16.07 7.32
CA TYR A 399 -9.21 -14.81 7.84
C TYR A 399 -8.22 -13.68 7.62
N SER A 400 -8.75 -12.47 7.48
CA SER A 400 -7.97 -11.23 7.57
C SER A 400 -8.28 -10.54 8.90
N ARG A 401 -7.34 -9.72 9.37
CA ARG A 401 -7.50 -8.97 10.62
C ARG A 401 -6.73 -7.66 10.61
N ALA A 402 -7.25 -6.68 11.31
CA ALA A 402 -6.48 -5.54 11.75
C ALA A 402 -5.71 -5.93 13.02
N VAL A 403 -4.44 -5.55 13.15
CA VAL A 403 -3.62 -5.84 14.33
C VAL A 403 -2.75 -4.64 14.68
N VAL A 404 -2.50 -4.44 15.97
CA VAL A 404 -1.54 -3.46 16.49
C VAL A 404 -0.46 -4.20 17.27
N TYR A 405 0.78 -3.96 16.87
CA TYR A 405 1.96 -4.42 17.58
C TYR A 405 2.60 -3.27 18.36
N LYS A 406 3.02 -3.54 19.59
CA LYS A 406 3.91 -2.71 20.38
C LYS A 406 5.31 -3.28 20.31
N ILE A 407 6.26 -2.50 19.90
CA ILE A 407 7.64 -2.88 19.68
C ILE A 407 8.52 -2.12 20.67
N ASP A 408 9.32 -2.84 21.42
CA ASP A 408 10.44 -2.27 22.19
C ASP A 408 11.73 -2.45 21.36
N GLN A 409 12.17 -1.38 20.72
CA GLN A 409 13.31 -1.39 19.82
C GLN A 409 14.64 -1.64 20.55
N LYS A 410 14.72 -1.29 21.82
CA LYS A 410 15.91 -1.52 22.65
C LYS A 410 15.97 -2.95 23.20
N ALA A 411 14.85 -3.47 23.66
CA ALA A 411 14.76 -4.84 24.17
C ALA A 411 14.65 -5.87 23.03
N MET A 412 14.41 -5.42 21.79
CA MET A 412 14.17 -6.28 20.61
C MET A 412 13.00 -7.24 20.83
N THR A 413 11.87 -6.70 21.30
CA THR A 413 10.67 -7.48 21.59
C THR A 413 9.44 -6.91 20.90
N VAL A 414 8.44 -7.77 20.68
CA VAL A 414 7.16 -7.40 20.10
C VAL A 414 6.00 -8.01 20.87
N GLU A 415 5.01 -7.20 21.20
CA GLU A 415 3.76 -7.58 21.86
C GLU A 415 2.59 -7.31 20.90
N GLN A 416 1.70 -8.28 20.71
CA GLN A 416 0.42 -8.05 20.03
C GLN A 416 -0.55 -7.46 21.06
N VAL A 417 -0.89 -6.18 20.93
CA VAL A 417 -1.69 -5.46 21.93
C VAL A 417 -3.16 -5.33 21.56
N TRP A 418 -3.49 -5.50 20.31
CA TRP A 418 -4.87 -5.43 19.82
C TRP A 418 -5.03 -6.18 18.50
N GLU A 419 -6.21 -6.78 18.29
CA GLU A 419 -6.63 -7.34 17.01
C GLU A 419 -8.15 -7.21 16.82
N TYR A 420 -8.59 -7.21 15.55
CA TYR A 420 -10.00 -7.26 15.18
C TYR A 420 -10.17 -7.97 13.85
N GLY A 421 -11.18 -8.81 13.72
CA GLY A 421 -11.59 -9.45 12.48
C GLY A 421 -11.33 -10.95 12.39
N LYS A 422 -10.43 -11.49 13.23
CA LYS A 422 -10.12 -12.92 13.26
C LYS A 422 -11.36 -13.78 13.53
N GLU A 423 -12.19 -13.35 14.46
CA GLU A 423 -13.44 -14.02 14.86
C GLU A 423 -14.52 -14.03 13.78
N ARG A 424 -14.34 -13.20 12.74
CA ARG A 424 -15.27 -13.08 11.61
C ARG A 424 -14.89 -13.98 10.42
N SER A 425 -13.74 -14.66 10.49
CA SER A 425 -13.30 -15.62 9.47
C SER A 425 -13.42 -15.07 8.04
N HIS A 426 -14.09 -15.80 7.16
CA HIS A 426 -14.27 -15.42 5.75
C HIS A 426 -15.06 -14.14 5.50
N GLU A 427 -15.88 -13.68 6.45
CA GLU A 427 -16.69 -12.48 6.26
C GLU A 427 -15.84 -11.24 5.94
N LEU A 428 -14.65 -11.15 6.57
CA LEU A 428 -13.71 -10.05 6.35
C LEU A 428 -12.46 -10.47 5.58
N TYR A 429 -12.45 -11.68 5.02
CA TYR A 429 -11.25 -12.15 4.33
C TYR A 429 -11.00 -11.36 3.05
N SER A 430 -9.83 -10.74 2.98
CA SER A 430 -9.32 -10.01 1.83
C SER A 430 -7.88 -10.45 1.56
N PRO A 431 -7.63 -11.28 0.53
CA PRO A 431 -6.29 -11.82 0.26
C PRO A 431 -5.31 -10.75 -0.24
N ILE A 432 -5.82 -9.64 -0.72
CA ILE A 432 -5.04 -8.53 -1.29
C ILE A 432 -5.62 -7.19 -0.88
N THR A 433 -4.78 -6.14 -0.93
CA THR A 433 -5.15 -4.76 -0.61
C THR A 433 -5.55 -4.56 0.86
N SER A 434 -6.28 -3.48 1.13
CA SER A 434 -6.75 -3.05 2.44
C SER A 434 -5.72 -2.29 3.30
N SER A 435 -6.21 -1.61 4.31
CA SER A 435 -5.43 -0.76 5.21
C SER A 435 -6.09 -0.68 6.59
N VAL A 436 -5.32 -0.36 7.59
CA VAL A 436 -5.81 -0.08 8.95
C VAL A 436 -5.33 1.29 9.39
#